data_3fcc92c7a9ebbbdc4555c280aff0f68c
#
_entry.id   3fcc92c7a9ebbbdc4555c280aff0f68c
#
_cell.length_a   1.000
_cell.length_b   1.000
_cell.length_c   1.000
_cell.angle_alpha   90.00
_cell.angle_beta   90.00
_cell.angle_gamma   90.00
#
_symmetry.space_group_name_H-M   'P 1'
#
loop_
_entity.id
_entity.type
_entity.pdbx_description
1 polymer ?
#
loop_
_entity_poly.entity_id
_entity_poly.type
_entity_poly.pdbx_seq_one_letter_code
_entity_poly.pdbx_strand_id
1 'polypeptide(L)'
;PTDGATVIMSDKLIIRGEGTTNYGKIISAELKVGEEIITDITSVPFYYEYTFSKDAEPGELKIELAVKGDHEGSALTTITVTTEQGNRPAPPQYGEVLTDTRDGNTYKTVQLADQLWMAENLRYLPEQQFDVSSTEPRYYVMFDNDAKTELGKGFLNAYGAYYNLPAALQNETALGPDETRIIKGVCPDGWHIPSQKEWQKLSQYVLDSGMAAIMNDGQVDETALAKALASTTMWMMPEYTEIEPQPTWVGVEMEKNNATLFNGLPIGFRACAGDEDWMHSAYSAGWWSSTAGVQMGP
;
A
#
# COMPACT_ATOMS: atom_id res chain seq x y z
N PRO A 1 9.42 -17.32 1.61
CA PRO A 1 9.36 -17.69 3.03
C PRO A 1 10.70 -18.24 3.52
N THR A 2 10.90 -18.27 4.85
CA THR A 2 12.02 -18.94 5.49
C THR A 2 11.66 -20.39 5.82
N ASP A 3 12.68 -21.24 5.97
CA ASP A 3 12.47 -22.62 6.39
C ASP A 3 11.80 -22.68 7.77
N GLY A 4 10.80 -23.56 7.92
CA GLY A 4 9.98 -23.69 9.13
C GLY A 4 8.92 -22.59 9.33
N ALA A 5 8.76 -21.65 8.40
CA ALA A 5 7.75 -20.60 8.53
C ALA A 5 6.33 -21.18 8.42
N THR A 6 5.39 -20.57 9.15
CA THR A 6 3.96 -20.80 8.92
C THR A 6 3.46 -19.82 7.85
N VAL A 7 2.77 -20.35 6.86
CA VAL A 7 2.19 -19.59 5.74
C VAL A 7 0.68 -19.80 5.76
N ILE A 8 -0.04 -18.70 5.87
CA ILE A 8 -1.50 -18.74 5.69
C ILE A 8 -1.77 -18.93 4.20
N MET A 9 -2.53 -19.93 3.82
CA MET A 9 -2.94 -20.16 2.44
C MET A 9 -3.83 -19.02 1.98
N SER A 10 -3.18 -18.03 1.39
CA SER A 10 -3.82 -16.92 0.69
C SER A 10 -3.83 -17.22 -0.81
N ASP A 11 -4.33 -16.31 -1.65
CA ASP A 11 -4.28 -16.50 -3.10
C ASP A 11 -2.83 -16.57 -3.64
N LYS A 12 -1.88 -16.01 -2.90
CA LYS A 12 -0.50 -15.85 -3.38
C LYS A 12 0.53 -16.06 -2.28
N LEU A 13 1.52 -16.88 -2.58
CA LEU A 13 2.75 -17.01 -1.81
C LEU A 13 3.89 -16.44 -2.64
N ILE A 14 4.60 -15.46 -2.09
CA ILE A 14 5.75 -14.86 -2.76
C ILE A 14 6.98 -15.70 -2.49
N ILE A 15 7.62 -16.16 -3.57
CA ILE A 15 8.85 -16.92 -3.53
C ILE A 15 9.94 -16.11 -4.24
N ARG A 16 11.00 -15.78 -3.51
CA ARG A 16 12.19 -15.13 -4.06
C ARG A 16 13.34 -16.11 -4.01
N GLY A 17 14.06 -16.22 -5.09
CA GLY A 17 15.25 -17.07 -5.16
C GLY A 17 16.47 -16.26 -5.57
N GLU A 18 17.56 -16.45 -4.82
CA GLU A 18 18.87 -15.88 -5.09
C GLU A 18 19.90 -16.98 -5.17
N GLY A 19 20.98 -16.73 -5.87
CA GLY A 19 22.07 -17.67 -5.96
C GLY A 19 23.36 -16.96 -6.35
N THR A 20 24.47 -17.43 -5.76
CA THR A 20 25.80 -16.97 -6.09
C THR A 20 26.68 -18.15 -6.44
N THR A 21 27.70 -17.92 -7.26
CA THR A 21 28.76 -18.89 -7.55
C THR A 21 30.13 -18.25 -7.31
N ASN A 22 31.05 -19.02 -6.81
CA ASN A 22 32.43 -18.57 -6.59
C ASN A 22 33.20 -18.44 -7.90
N TYR A 23 32.80 -19.18 -8.94
CA TYR A 23 33.42 -19.18 -10.26
C TYR A 23 32.36 -19.32 -11.35
N GLY A 24 32.47 -18.51 -12.43
CA GLY A 24 31.57 -18.59 -13.55
C GLY A 24 30.21 -17.94 -13.31
N LYS A 25 29.19 -18.46 -13.96
CA LYS A 25 27.82 -17.95 -13.92
C LYS A 25 26.82 -19.06 -13.62
N ILE A 26 25.71 -18.72 -12.98
CA ILE A 26 24.55 -19.60 -12.95
C ILE A 26 23.91 -19.58 -14.33
N ILE A 27 23.71 -20.77 -14.93
CA ILE A 27 23.19 -20.93 -16.29
C ILE A 27 21.77 -21.49 -16.34
N SER A 28 21.28 -22.06 -15.24
CA SER A 28 19.90 -22.47 -15.11
C SER A 28 19.43 -22.48 -13.65
N ALA A 29 18.14 -22.26 -13.48
CA ALA A 29 17.44 -22.45 -12.23
C ALA A 29 16.15 -23.22 -12.48
N GLU A 30 15.73 -24.04 -11.54
CA GLU A 30 14.45 -24.74 -11.52
C GLU A 30 13.82 -24.57 -10.14
N LEU A 31 12.61 -24.05 -10.12
CA LEU A 31 11.80 -23.91 -8.92
C LEU A 31 10.72 -25.00 -8.91
N LYS A 32 10.63 -25.74 -7.80
CA LYS A 32 9.56 -26.69 -7.55
C LYS A 32 8.81 -26.30 -6.28
N VAL A 33 7.49 -26.26 -6.34
CA VAL A 33 6.59 -25.96 -5.22
C VAL A 33 5.64 -27.13 -5.01
N GLY A 34 5.81 -27.85 -3.92
CA GLY A 34 5.16 -29.15 -3.74
C GLY A 34 5.56 -30.13 -4.84
N GLU A 35 4.61 -30.57 -5.63
CA GLU A 35 4.85 -31.44 -6.80
C GLU A 35 4.94 -30.65 -8.13
N GLU A 36 4.65 -29.36 -8.12
CA GLU A 36 4.62 -28.53 -9.32
C GLU A 36 6.00 -27.96 -9.66
N ILE A 37 6.44 -28.14 -10.90
CA ILE A 37 7.64 -27.50 -11.44
C ILE A 37 7.24 -26.21 -12.14
N ILE A 38 7.84 -25.10 -11.72
CA ILE A 38 7.56 -23.76 -12.26
C ILE A 38 8.48 -23.53 -13.47
N THR A 39 7.91 -23.63 -14.65
CA THR A 39 8.67 -23.63 -15.93
C THR A 39 9.18 -22.26 -16.34
N ASP A 40 8.59 -21.18 -15.81
CA ASP A 40 8.96 -19.81 -16.15
C ASP A 40 10.21 -19.32 -15.40
N ILE A 41 10.65 -20.06 -14.36
CA ILE A 41 11.83 -19.74 -13.59
C ILE A 41 13.02 -20.53 -14.15
N THR A 42 13.89 -19.84 -14.87
CA THR A 42 15.07 -20.45 -15.52
C THR A 42 16.42 -19.83 -15.07
N SER A 43 16.37 -18.78 -14.27
CA SER A 43 17.55 -18.04 -13.79
C SER A 43 17.34 -17.51 -12.37
N VAL A 44 18.41 -17.05 -11.73
CA VAL A 44 18.37 -16.30 -10.45
C VAL A 44 19.07 -14.94 -10.67
N PRO A 45 18.71 -13.89 -9.93
CA PRO A 45 17.60 -13.84 -8.96
C PRO A 45 16.24 -13.90 -9.65
N PHE A 46 15.21 -14.35 -8.92
CA PHE A 46 13.84 -14.34 -9.42
C PHE A 46 12.84 -13.95 -8.33
N TYR A 47 11.66 -13.56 -8.79
CA TYR A 47 10.46 -13.32 -8.00
C TYR A 47 9.33 -14.13 -8.62
N TYR A 48 8.61 -14.91 -7.81
CA TYR A 48 7.50 -15.73 -8.28
C TYR A 48 6.32 -15.65 -7.31
N GLU A 49 5.12 -15.43 -7.86
CA GLU A 49 3.86 -15.47 -7.12
C GLU A 49 3.21 -16.85 -7.31
N TYR A 50 3.31 -17.69 -6.30
CA TYR A 50 2.61 -18.98 -6.29
C TYR A 50 1.19 -18.79 -5.78
N THR A 51 0.21 -19.31 -6.53
CA THR A 51 -1.21 -19.25 -6.15
C THR A 51 -1.66 -20.61 -5.65
N PHE A 52 -2.12 -20.66 -4.39
CA PHE A 52 -2.70 -21.89 -3.86
C PHE A 52 -3.97 -22.25 -4.61
N SER A 53 -4.14 -23.55 -4.92
CA SER A 53 -5.42 -24.05 -5.41
C SER A 53 -6.51 -23.79 -4.37
N LYS A 54 -7.74 -23.56 -4.84
CA LYS A 54 -8.90 -23.40 -3.95
C LYS A 54 -9.19 -24.65 -3.10
N ASP A 55 -8.75 -25.80 -3.61
CA ASP A 55 -8.91 -27.10 -2.97
C ASP A 55 -7.62 -27.55 -2.23
N ALA A 56 -6.66 -26.64 -2.05
CA ALA A 56 -5.44 -26.96 -1.32
C ALA A 56 -5.74 -27.20 0.17
N GLU A 57 -5.22 -28.28 0.70
CA GLU A 57 -5.36 -28.62 2.12
C GLU A 57 -4.16 -28.08 2.92
N PRO A 58 -4.39 -27.65 4.18
CA PRO A 58 -3.31 -27.26 5.08
C PRO A 58 -2.33 -28.41 5.32
N GLY A 59 -1.06 -28.09 5.48
CA GLY A 59 -0.02 -29.10 5.74
C GLY A 59 1.37 -28.59 5.49
N GLU A 60 2.30 -29.50 5.29
CA GLU A 60 3.67 -29.15 4.90
C GLU A 60 3.76 -28.89 3.40
N LEU A 61 4.32 -27.74 3.01
CA LEU A 61 4.64 -27.41 1.64
C LEU A 61 6.16 -27.32 1.48
N LYS A 62 6.70 -28.15 0.59
CA LYS A 62 8.12 -28.16 0.26
C LYS A 62 8.37 -27.23 -0.94
N ILE A 63 9.38 -26.38 -0.84
CA ILE A 63 9.83 -25.49 -1.90
C ILE A 63 11.29 -25.79 -2.18
N GLU A 64 11.61 -26.15 -3.41
CA GLU A 64 12.94 -26.55 -3.85
C GLU A 64 13.44 -25.66 -4.97
N LEU A 65 14.65 -25.13 -4.81
CA LEU A 65 15.35 -24.39 -5.84
C LEU A 65 16.63 -25.14 -6.23
N ALA A 66 16.69 -25.64 -7.44
CA ALA A 66 17.87 -26.23 -8.03
C ALA A 66 18.54 -25.25 -8.99
N VAL A 67 19.86 -25.07 -8.86
CA VAL A 67 20.63 -24.19 -9.75
C VAL A 67 21.83 -24.93 -10.32
N LYS A 68 22.23 -24.59 -11.55
CA LYS A 68 23.44 -25.10 -12.21
C LYS A 68 24.33 -23.94 -12.65
N GLY A 69 25.63 -24.13 -12.44
CA GLY A 69 26.67 -23.23 -12.96
C GLY A 69 27.26 -23.73 -14.29
N ASP A 70 27.99 -22.87 -14.97
CA ASP A 70 28.70 -23.17 -16.23
C ASP A 70 29.98 -24.02 -16.03
N HIS A 71 30.41 -24.23 -14.80
CA HIS A 71 31.59 -25.00 -14.41
C HIS A 71 31.21 -26.26 -13.59
N GLU A 72 30.28 -27.06 -14.09
CA GLU A 72 29.82 -28.36 -13.50
C GLU A 72 29.30 -28.28 -12.05
N GLY A 73 29.14 -27.10 -11.48
CA GLY A 73 28.58 -26.94 -10.15
C GLY A 73 27.05 -26.96 -10.19
N SER A 74 26.44 -27.62 -9.22
CA SER A 74 25.01 -27.56 -8.97
C SER A 74 24.74 -27.44 -7.48
N ALA A 75 23.67 -26.75 -7.14
CA ALA A 75 23.19 -26.65 -5.75
C ALA A 75 21.68 -26.87 -5.71
N LEU A 76 21.21 -27.46 -4.64
CA LEU A 76 19.79 -27.61 -4.32
C LEU A 76 19.56 -26.99 -2.93
N THR A 77 18.66 -26.06 -2.86
CA THR A 77 18.15 -25.53 -1.60
C THR A 77 16.71 -25.97 -1.43
N THR A 78 16.39 -26.46 -0.25
CA THR A 78 15.05 -26.87 0.11
C THR A 78 14.63 -26.12 1.37
N ILE A 79 13.42 -25.58 1.35
CA ILE A 79 12.74 -25.10 2.55
C ILE A 79 11.41 -25.82 2.68
N THR A 80 10.96 -26.02 3.91
CA THR A 80 9.65 -26.57 4.22
C THR A 80 8.88 -25.53 5.01
N VAL A 81 7.67 -25.23 4.60
CA VAL A 81 6.77 -24.32 5.31
C VAL A 81 5.52 -25.08 5.74
N THR A 82 4.96 -24.72 6.89
CA THR A 82 3.65 -25.21 7.31
C THR A 82 2.58 -24.30 6.72
N THR A 83 1.65 -24.85 5.96
CA THR A 83 0.51 -24.10 5.43
C THR A 83 -0.68 -24.29 6.35
N GLU A 84 -1.35 -23.20 6.67
CA GLU A 84 -2.58 -23.19 7.46
C GLU A 84 -3.75 -22.62 6.65
N GLN A 85 -4.92 -23.20 6.85
CA GLN A 85 -6.16 -22.63 6.28
C GLN A 85 -6.41 -21.30 6.96
N GLY A 86 -6.21 -20.21 6.25
CA GLY A 86 -6.63 -18.91 6.75
C GLY A 86 -8.15 -18.80 6.75
N ASN A 87 -8.69 -18.17 7.79
CA ASN A 87 -10.03 -17.59 7.70
C ASN A 87 -9.89 -16.37 6.77
N ARG A 88 -9.91 -16.65 5.48
CA ARG A 88 -9.74 -15.60 4.48
C ARG A 88 -10.93 -14.66 4.58
N PRO A 89 -10.73 -13.38 4.89
CA PRO A 89 -11.80 -12.42 4.79
C PRO A 89 -12.40 -12.45 3.38
N ALA A 90 -13.70 -12.28 3.26
CA ALA A 90 -14.31 -12.08 1.95
C ALA A 90 -13.61 -10.93 1.21
N PRO A 91 -13.44 -11.02 -0.12
CA PRO A 91 -12.87 -9.91 -0.89
C PRO A 91 -13.58 -8.60 -0.56
N PRO A 92 -12.85 -7.49 -0.40
CA PRO A 92 -13.45 -6.20 -0.14
C PRO A 92 -14.49 -5.84 -1.19
N GLN A 93 -15.55 -5.19 -0.75
CA GLN A 93 -16.61 -4.67 -1.62
C GLN A 93 -16.88 -3.23 -1.22
N TYR A 94 -17.27 -2.40 -2.19
CA TYR A 94 -17.73 -1.06 -1.87
C TYR A 94 -18.99 -1.14 -1.02
N GLY A 95 -19.02 -0.33 0.04
CA GLY A 95 -20.16 -0.17 0.94
C GLY A 95 -21.18 0.84 0.40
N GLU A 96 -22.02 1.32 1.32
CA GLU A 96 -22.95 2.40 1.01
C GLU A 96 -22.23 3.70 0.66
N VAL A 97 -22.81 4.46 -0.23
CA VAL A 97 -22.28 5.77 -0.63
C VAL A 97 -22.47 6.75 0.53
N LEU A 98 -21.36 7.35 0.98
CA LEU A 98 -21.42 8.46 1.92
C LEU A 98 -21.83 9.74 1.20
N THR A 99 -22.78 10.48 1.75
CA THR A 99 -23.09 11.85 1.31
C THR A 99 -22.65 12.84 2.37
N ASP A 100 -21.76 13.76 2.02
CA ASP A 100 -21.39 14.88 2.89
C ASP A 100 -22.49 15.95 2.83
N THR A 101 -23.20 16.13 3.94
CA THR A 101 -24.33 17.06 4.00
C THR A 101 -23.93 18.52 3.95
N ARG A 102 -22.64 18.84 4.10
CA ARG A 102 -22.11 20.22 4.08
C ARG A 102 -22.04 20.80 2.67
N ASP A 103 -21.78 19.94 1.66
CA ASP A 103 -21.57 20.37 0.27
C ASP A 103 -22.28 19.47 -0.76
N GLY A 104 -22.90 18.37 -0.32
CA GLY A 104 -23.61 17.43 -1.16
C GLY A 104 -22.71 16.46 -1.93
N ASN A 105 -21.38 16.50 -1.72
CA ASN A 105 -20.47 15.54 -2.34
C ASN A 105 -20.74 14.13 -1.85
N THR A 106 -20.57 13.15 -2.74
CA THR A 106 -20.73 11.74 -2.45
C THR A 106 -19.42 10.99 -2.59
N TYR A 107 -19.21 9.99 -1.75
CA TYR A 107 -17.96 9.21 -1.70
C TYR A 107 -18.26 7.74 -1.61
N LYS A 108 -17.51 6.93 -2.36
CA LYS A 108 -17.48 5.49 -2.18
C LYS A 108 -16.87 5.18 -0.82
N THR A 109 -17.37 4.11 -0.21
CA THR A 109 -16.79 3.57 1.03
C THR A 109 -16.42 2.11 0.83
N VAL A 110 -15.50 1.62 1.66
CA VAL A 110 -15.10 0.20 1.68
C VAL A 110 -14.96 -0.29 3.11
N GLN A 111 -15.48 -1.48 3.38
CA GLN A 111 -15.31 -2.15 4.67
C GLN A 111 -14.02 -2.95 4.64
N LEU A 112 -13.06 -2.61 5.52
CA LEU A 112 -11.78 -3.29 5.68
C LEU A 112 -11.63 -3.69 7.15
N ALA A 113 -11.62 -4.96 7.43
CA ALA A 113 -11.84 -5.52 8.77
C ALA A 113 -13.17 -5.00 9.39
N ASP A 114 -13.11 -4.46 10.60
CA ASP A 114 -14.23 -3.82 11.28
C ASP A 114 -14.25 -2.28 11.12
N GLN A 115 -13.46 -1.75 10.17
CA GLN A 115 -13.36 -0.33 9.89
C GLN A 115 -14.00 0.01 8.55
N LEU A 116 -14.78 1.09 8.51
CA LEU A 116 -15.31 1.63 7.26
C LEU A 116 -14.44 2.81 6.82
N TRP A 117 -13.89 2.71 5.61
CA TRP A 117 -12.99 3.70 5.03
C TRP A 117 -13.62 4.42 3.84
N MET A 118 -13.28 5.67 3.64
CA MET A 118 -13.55 6.36 2.37
C MET A 118 -12.61 5.81 1.30
N ALA A 119 -13.16 5.45 0.15
CA ALA A 119 -12.41 4.97 -1.02
C ALA A 119 -12.14 6.08 -2.04
N GLU A 120 -12.34 7.31 -1.65
CA GLU A 120 -12.11 8.53 -2.41
C GLU A 120 -11.61 9.63 -1.49
N ASN A 121 -10.75 10.50 -2.00
CA ASN A 121 -10.27 11.65 -1.25
C ASN A 121 -11.39 12.65 -0.96
N LEU A 122 -11.39 13.23 0.23
CA LEU A 122 -12.36 14.24 0.64
C LEU A 122 -12.25 15.49 -0.24
N ARG A 123 -13.39 15.99 -0.73
CA ARG A 123 -13.49 17.16 -1.60
C ARG A 123 -14.06 18.41 -0.90
N TYR A 124 -14.32 18.31 0.39
CA TYR A 124 -14.85 19.43 1.16
C TYR A 124 -13.85 20.59 1.20
N LEU A 125 -14.23 21.71 0.58
CA LEU A 125 -13.40 22.90 0.39
C LEU A 125 -14.19 24.14 0.85
N PRO A 126 -14.18 24.46 2.17
CA PRO A 126 -14.96 25.57 2.69
C PRO A 126 -14.48 26.91 2.14
N GLU A 127 -13.17 27.09 2.01
CA GLU A 127 -12.54 28.28 1.43
C GLU A 127 -11.12 27.91 0.96
N GLN A 128 -10.83 28.12 -0.31
CA GLN A 128 -9.50 27.88 -0.86
C GLN A 128 -8.53 28.99 -0.49
N GLN A 129 -7.31 28.61 -0.06
CA GLN A 129 -6.19 29.52 0.10
C GLN A 129 -5.08 29.21 -0.91
N PHE A 130 -4.23 30.20 -1.18
CA PHE A 130 -3.10 30.10 -2.09
C PHE A 130 -1.75 30.30 -1.36
N ASP A 131 -1.77 30.94 -0.18
CA ASP A 131 -0.61 31.06 0.71
C ASP A 131 -0.45 29.80 1.58
N VAL A 132 0.74 29.57 2.09
CA VAL A 132 1.01 28.47 3.02
C VAL A 132 1.02 28.94 4.47
N SER A 133 0.64 28.06 5.39
CA SER A 133 0.75 28.29 6.84
C SER A 133 0.94 26.94 7.55
N SER A 134 1.80 26.93 8.58
CA SER A 134 1.92 25.81 9.49
C SER A 134 1.02 25.92 10.71
N THR A 135 0.42 27.09 10.96
CA THR A 135 -0.35 27.38 12.19
C THR A 135 -1.82 27.69 11.91
N GLU A 136 -2.13 28.24 10.76
CA GLU A 136 -3.50 28.59 10.38
C GLU A 136 -4.08 27.56 9.42
N PRO A 137 -5.38 27.23 9.51
CA PRO A 137 -6.04 26.32 8.56
C PRO A 137 -5.88 26.77 7.12
N ARG A 138 -5.47 25.86 6.25
CA ARG A 138 -5.36 26.07 4.81
C ARG A 138 -5.91 24.91 4.03
N TYR A 139 -6.65 25.23 2.99
CA TYR A 139 -7.34 24.28 2.10
C TYR A 139 -6.89 24.57 0.67
N TYR A 140 -6.44 23.55 -0.05
CA TYR A 140 -5.87 23.74 -1.38
C TYR A 140 -6.49 22.82 -2.42
N VAL A 141 -6.41 23.23 -3.66
CA VAL A 141 -6.60 22.40 -4.85
C VAL A 141 -5.24 22.16 -5.49
N MET A 142 -5.03 20.99 -6.03
CA MET A 142 -3.77 20.56 -6.63
C MET A 142 -3.21 21.62 -7.60
N PHE A 143 -1.92 21.91 -7.49
CA PHE A 143 -1.19 22.91 -8.27
C PHE A 143 -1.80 24.33 -8.20
N ASP A 144 -2.41 24.66 -7.09
CA ASP A 144 -3.06 25.97 -6.85
C ASP A 144 -4.11 26.36 -7.91
N ASN A 145 -4.73 25.37 -8.55
CA ASN A 145 -5.83 25.64 -9.46
C ASN A 145 -7.02 26.27 -8.70
N ASP A 146 -7.53 27.39 -9.20
CA ASP A 146 -8.67 28.04 -8.59
C ASP A 146 -9.95 27.18 -8.76
N ALA A 147 -10.49 26.70 -7.63
CA ALA A 147 -11.70 25.89 -7.57
C ALA A 147 -12.95 26.54 -8.19
N LYS A 148 -12.92 27.84 -8.46
CA LYS A 148 -13.99 28.54 -9.14
C LYS A 148 -13.97 28.37 -10.66
N THR A 149 -12.82 27.96 -11.21
CA THR A 149 -12.66 27.68 -12.65
C THR A 149 -13.08 26.23 -12.97
N GLU A 150 -13.40 25.95 -14.23
CA GLU A 150 -13.73 24.58 -14.65
C GLU A 150 -12.51 23.64 -14.50
N LEU A 151 -11.29 24.14 -14.72
CA LEU A 151 -10.07 23.38 -14.52
C LEU A 151 -9.88 23.02 -13.03
N GLY A 152 -9.99 23.99 -12.13
CA GLY A 152 -9.87 23.79 -10.70
C GLY A 152 -10.94 22.85 -10.12
N LYS A 153 -12.19 22.97 -10.59
CA LYS A 153 -13.25 22.01 -10.27
C LYS A 153 -12.89 20.59 -10.74
N GLY A 154 -12.30 20.49 -11.93
CA GLY A 154 -11.83 19.20 -12.47
C GLY A 154 -10.77 18.57 -11.56
N PHE A 155 -9.79 19.35 -11.12
CA PHE A 155 -8.76 18.89 -10.18
C PHE A 155 -9.35 18.49 -8.82
N LEU A 156 -10.23 19.33 -8.25
CA LEU A 156 -10.89 19.02 -6.98
C LEU A 156 -11.70 17.73 -7.06
N ASN A 157 -12.43 17.54 -8.14
CA ASN A 157 -13.23 16.32 -8.32
C ASN A 157 -12.39 15.07 -8.53
N ALA A 158 -11.27 15.17 -9.25
CA ALA A 158 -10.41 14.04 -9.56
C ALA A 158 -9.53 13.63 -8.38
N TYR A 159 -9.01 14.60 -7.64
CA TYR A 159 -7.91 14.37 -6.68
C TYR A 159 -8.31 14.67 -5.22
N GLY A 160 -9.41 15.34 -4.99
CA GLY A 160 -9.79 15.81 -3.66
C GLY A 160 -9.14 17.14 -3.29
N ALA A 161 -9.43 17.60 -2.07
CA ALA A 161 -8.81 18.77 -1.49
C ALA A 161 -7.61 18.39 -0.61
N TYR A 162 -6.66 19.31 -0.49
CA TYR A 162 -5.52 19.16 0.42
C TYR A 162 -5.74 20.02 1.66
N TYR A 163 -5.29 19.50 2.77
CA TYR A 163 -5.45 20.12 4.09
C TYR A 163 -4.09 20.18 4.76
N ASN A 164 -3.69 21.34 5.27
CA ASN A 164 -2.61 21.37 6.23
C ASN A 164 -3.08 20.80 7.59
N LEU A 165 -2.19 20.54 8.52
CA LEU A 165 -2.54 19.93 9.80
C LEU A 165 -3.60 20.73 10.58
N PRO A 166 -3.51 22.08 10.73
CA PRO A 166 -4.56 22.86 11.38
C PRO A 166 -5.94 22.73 10.70
N ALA A 167 -5.98 22.66 9.37
CA ALA A 167 -7.23 22.47 8.63
C ALA A 167 -7.78 21.05 8.82
N ALA A 168 -6.91 20.03 8.75
CA ALA A 168 -7.30 18.65 8.95
C ALA A 168 -7.88 18.44 10.35
N LEU A 169 -7.19 18.90 11.39
CA LEU A 169 -7.62 18.76 12.78
C LEU A 169 -8.67 19.79 13.24
N GLN A 170 -9.02 20.77 12.40
CA GLN A 170 -9.89 21.92 12.80
C GLN A 170 -9.38 22.60 14.06
N ASN A 171 -8.07 22.81 14.15
CA ASN A 171 -7.34 23.36 15.30
C ASN A 171 -7.43 22.54 16.61
N GLU A 172 -7.93 21.31 16.55
CA GLU A 172 -7.79 20.41 17.70
C GLU A 172 -6.33 19.97 17.88
N THR A 173 -5.96 19.66 19.11
CA THR A 173 -4.64 19.10 19.41
C THR A 173 -4.57 17.65 18.98
N ALA A 174 -3.53 17.27 18.24
CA ALA A 174 -3.27 15.89 17.89
C ALA A 174 -3.12 15.00 19.13
N LEU A 175 -3.51 13.74 19.00
CA LEU A 175 -3.51 12.77 20.10
C LEU A 175 -2.09 12.33 20.45
N GLY A 176 -1.85 12.09 21.72
CA GLY A 176 -0.70 11.28 22.14
C GLY A 176 -0.87 9.80 21.73
N PRO A 177 0.21 9.00 21.77
CA PRO A 177 0.20 7.60 21.26
C PRO A 177 -0.79 6.68 22.00
N ASP A 178 -1.13 7.00 23.25
CA ASP A 178 -2.04 6.20 24.08
C ASP A 178 -3.43 6.80 24.22
N GLU A 179 -3.67 7.97 23.64
CA GLU A 179 -4.99 8.60 23.66
C GLU A 179 -5.95 7.85 22.73
N THR A 180 -7.22 7.75 23.18
CA THR A 180 -8.30 7.06 22.45
C THR A 180 -9.44 8.00 22.04
N ARG A 181 -9.26 9.31 22.28
CA ARG A 181 -10.23 10.34 21.86
C ARG A 181 -10.33 10.34 20.33
N ILE A 182 -11.53 10.49 19.84
CA ILE A 182 -11.80 10.62 18.39
C ILE A 182 -11.71 12.10 18.01
N ILE A 183 -10.92 12.41 16.98
CA ILE A 183 -10.86 13.74 16.37
C ILE A 183 -11.66 13.70 15.07
N LYS A 184 -12.83 14.33 15.07
CA LYS A 184 -13.62 14.49 13.87
C LYS A 184 -12.85 15.30 12.82
N GLY A 185 -12.24 16.40 13.23
CA GLY A 185 -11.55 17.32 12.34
C GLY A 185 -12.43 17.76 11.16
N VAL A 186 -11.85 17.78 9.96
CA VAL A 186 -12.51 18.19 8.71
C VAL A 186 -13.46 17.13 8.14
N CYS A 187 -13.52 15.93 8.72
CA CYS A 187 -14.34 14.83 8.21
C CYS A 187 -15.86 15.16 8.25
N PRO A 188 -16.67 14.50 7.41
CA PRO A 188 -18.13 14.56 7.48
C PRO A 188 -18.68 14.07 8.83
N ASP A 189 -19.94 14.33 9.11
CA ASP A 189 -20.60 13.83 10.32
C ASP A 189 -20.58 12.29 10.37
N GLY A 190 -20.23 11.75 11.54
CA GLY A 190 -20.06 10.31 11.74
C GLY A 190 -18.70 9.74 11.30
N TRP A 191 -17.84 10.57 10.72
CA TRP A 191 -16.49 10.22 10.30
C TRP A 191 -15.43 10.99 11.10
N HIS A 192 -14.21 10.47 11.10
CA HIS A 192 -13.10 11.07 11.85
C HIS A 192 -11.76 10.85 11.14
N ILE A 193 -10.75 11.60 11.55
CA ILE A 193 -9.37 11.39 11.09
C ILE A 193 -8.82 10.16 11.76
N PRO A 194 -8.31 9.16 11.00
CA PRO A 194 -7.81 7.92 11.58
C PRO A 194 -6.65 8.17 12.53
N SER A 195 -6.62 7.46 13.65
CA SER A 195 -5.47 7.38 14.55
C SER A 195 -4.39 6.47 13.98
N GLN A 196 -3.16 6.55 14.52
CA GLN A 196 -2.10 5.62 14.17
C GLN A 196 -2.51 4.15 14.39
N LYS A 197 -3.26 3.86 15.44
CA LYS A 197 -3.75 2.50 15.75
C LYS A 197 -4.73 2.00 14.68
N GLU A 198 -5.56 2.88 14.12
CA GLU A 198 -6.48 2.54 13.04
C GLU A 198 -5.76 2.28 11.72
N TRP A 199 -4.73 3.07 11.39
CA TRP A 199 -3.85 2.80 10.27
C TRP A 199 -3.09 1.47 10.43
N GLN A 200 -2.57 1.17 11.62
CA GLN A 200 -1.92 -0.12 11.92
C GLN A 200 -2.89 -1.29 11.75
N LYS A 201 -4.15 -1.14 12.19
CA LYS A 201 -5.18 -2.16 12.04
C LYS A 201 -5.54 -2.41 10.58
N LEU A 202 -5.61 -1.36 9.77
CA LEU A 202 -5.78 -1.48 8.32
C LEU A 202 -4.61 -2.26 7.70
N SER A 203 -3.37 -1.88 8.03
CA SER A 203 -2.16 -2.56 7.53
C SER A 203 -2.16 -4.04 7.92
N GLN A 204 -2.50 -4.35 9.17
CA GLN A 204 -2.56 -5.73 9.65
C GLN A 204 -3.64 -6.54 8.91
N TYR A 205 -4.81 -5.95 8.68
CA TYR A 205 -5.85 -6.59 7.88
C TYR A 205 -5.39 -6.94 6.45
N VAL A 206 -4.66 -6.02 5.80
CA VAL A 206 -4.14 -6.25 4.45
C VAL A 206 -3.16 -7.44 4.43
N LEU A 207 -2.33 -7.56 5.47
CA LEU A 207 -1.40 -8.68 5.64
C LEU A 207 -2.13 -9.99 5.92
N ASP A 208 -3.03 -10.00 6.89
CA ASP A 208 -3.78 -11.19 7.31
C ASP A 208 -4.67 -11.72 6.19
N SER A 209 -5.12 -10.83 5.30
CA SER A 209 -5.91 -11.18 4.12
C SER A 209 -5.09 -11.70 2.94
N GLY A 210 -3.75 -11.70 3.06
CA GLY A 210 -2.85 -12.08 1.98
C GLY A 210 -2.88 -11.12 0.77
N MET A 211 -3.36 -9.90 0.95
CA MET A 211 -3.37 -8.87 -0.09
C MET A 211 -2.00 -8.20 -0.27
N ALA A 212 -1.13 -8.32 0.73
CA ALA A 212 0.27 -7.90 0.64
C ALA A 212 1.19 -9.05 1.06
N ALA A 213 2.39 -9.06 0.50
CA ALA A 213 3.39 -10.07 0.77
C ALA A 213 4.18 -9.77 2.05
N ILE A 214 4.64 -10.84 2.72
CA ILE A 214 5.64 -10.79 3.77
C ILE A 214 6.98 -11.23 3.16
N MET A 215 8.05 -10.51 3.45
CA MET A 215 9.40 -10.85 2.97
C MET A 215 9.93 -12.13 3.63
N ASN A 216 10.99 -12.72 3.05
CA ASN A 216 11.60 -13.98 3.52
C ASN A 216 12.13 -13.95 4.96
N ASP A 217 12.42 -12.77 5.49
CA ASP A 217 12.87 -12.54 6.87
C ASP A 217 11.72 -12.32 7.86
N GLY A 218 10.47 -12.46 7.41
CA GLY A 218 9.27 -12.22 8.20
C GLY A 218 8.90 -10.73 8.33
N GLN A 219 9.66 -9.83 7.68
CA GLN A 219 9.30 -8.42 7.63
C GLN A 219 8.18 -8.17 6.62
N VAL A 220 7.38 -7.16 6.88
CA VAL A 220 6.37 -6.70 5.94
C VAL A 220 7.03 -6.13 4.70
N ASP A 221 6.61 -6.57 3.52
CA ASP A 221 6.94 -5.86 2.28
C ASP A 221 6.07 -4.59 2.19
N GLU A 222 6.62 -3.47 2.67
CA GLU A 222 5.90 -2.19 2.68
C GLU A 222 5.49 -1.74 1.27
N THR A 223 6.24 -2.14 0.23
CA THR A 223 5.88 -1.83 -1.16
C THR A 223 4.66 -2.63 -1.61
N ALA A 224 4.55 -3.90 -1.20
CA ALA A 224 3.38 -4.72 -1.45
C ALA A 224 2.14 -4.24 -0.67
N LEU A 225 2.34 -3.77 0.58
CA LEU A 225 1.29 -3.12 1.36
C LEU A 225 0.78 -1.85 0.67
N ALA A 226 1.70 -0.99 0.23
CA ALA A 226 1.35 0.22 -0.52
C ALA A 226 0.59 -0.12 -1.81
N LYS A 227 1.03 -1.16 -2.54
CA LYS A 227 0.40 -1.62 -3.77
C LYS A 227 -1.05 -2.09 -3.56
N ALA A 228 -1.32 -2.79 -2.47
CA ALA A 228 -2.68 -3.25 -2.13
C ALA A 228 -3.65 -2.08 -1.86
N LEU A 229 -3.15 -0.94 -1.41
CA LEU A 229 -3.93 0.28 -1.12
C LEU A 229 -3.97 1.27 -2.28
N ALA A 230 -2.99 1.23 -3.18
CA ALA A 230 -2.82 2.20 -4.27
C ALA A 230 -3.88 2.03 -5.36
N SER A 231 -4.25 3.11 -6.02
CA SER A 231 -5.12 3.09 -7.21
C SER A 231 -4.47 2.33 -8.38
N THR A 232 -5.30 1.85 -9.30
CA THR A 232 -4.83 1.17 -10.53
C THR A 232 -4.36 2.12 -11.62
N THR A 233 -4.28 3.41 -11.34
CA THR A 233 -3.93 4.45 -12.32
C THR A 233 -3.08 5.54 -11.70
N MET A 234 -2.39 6.30 -12.55
CA MET A 234 -1.68 7.54 -12.24
C MET A 234 -0.35 7.40 -11.49
N TRP A 235 0.02 6.21 -11.02
CA TRP A 235 1.33 5.99 -10.42
C TRP A 235 2.40 5.95 -11.52
N MET A 236 3.50 6.66 -11.29
CA MET A 236 4.66 6.65 -12.18
C MET A 236 5.84 5.95 -11.52
N MET A 237 6.66 5.34 -12.34
CA MET A 237 7.96 4.83 -11.92
C MET A 237 8.94 6.00 -11.86
N PRO A 238 9.84 6.06 -10.86
CA PRO A 238 10.97 6.98 -10.89
C PRO A 238 11.79 6.78 -12.17
N GLU A 239 12.09 7.87 -12.87
CA GLU A 239 12.82 7.82 -14.15
C GLU A 239 14.27 7.33 -13.98
N TYR A 240 14.83 7.48 -12.78
CA TYR A 240 16.20 7.12 -12.45
C TYR A 240 16.22 6.19 -11.24
N THR A 241 16.25 4.90 -11.52
CA THR A 241 16.49 3.89 -10.48
C THR A 241 17.60 2.95 -10.96
N GLU A 242 18.61 2.76 -10.11
CA GLU A 242 19.66 1.77 -10.32
C GLU A 242 19.16 0.35 -9.98
N ILE A 243 17.98 0.27 -9.37
CA ILE A 243 17.34 -0.99 -8.95
C ILE A 243 16.32 -1.38 -10.00
N GLU A 244 16.36 -2.63 -10.44
CA GLU A 244 15.37 -3.16 -11.35
C GLU A 244 13.96 -3.08 -10.73
N PRO A 245 12.95 -2.58 -11.48
CA PRO A 245 11.59 -2.46 -10.99
C PRO A 245 11.04 -3.79 -10.46
N GLN A 246 10.51 -3.76 -9.25
CA GLN A 246 9.95 -4.96 -8.60
C GLN A 246 8.44 -5.03 -8.81
N PRO A 247 7.85 -6.23 -8.97
CA PRO A 247 6.40 -6.39 -9.13
C PRO A 247 5.56 -5.82 -7.97
N THR A 248 6.15 -5.67 -6.80
CA THR A 248 5.50 -5.07 -5.62
C THR A 248 5.45 -3.54 -5.65
N TRP A 249 6.14 -2.88 -6.58
CA TRP A 249 6.11 -1.43 -6.66
C TRP A 249 4.80 -0.93 -7.28
N VAL A 250 4.25 0.13 -6.71
CA VAL A 250 2.95 0.70 -7.12
C VAL A 250 2.88 1.17 -8.56
N GLY A 251 4.01 1.55 -9.18
CA GLY A 251 4.10 1.94 -10.59
C GLY A 251 4.28 0.79 -11.57
N VAL A 252 4.45 -0.44 -11.09
CA VAL A 252 4.64 -1.64 -11.92
C VAL A 252 3.35 -2.43 -11.96
N GLU A 253 2.91 -2.87 -13.14
CA GLU A 253 1.67 -3.65 -13.30
C GLU A 253 0.50 -3.05 -12.49
N MET A 254 0.20 -1.79 -12.73
CA MET A 254 -0.78 -1.02 -11.94
C MET A 254 -2.18 -1.64 -11.93
N GLU A 255 -2.53 -2.42 -12.90
CA GLU A 255 -3.80 -3.19 -12.94
C GLU A 255 -3.92 -4.19 -11.79
N LYS A 256 -2.80 -4.56 -11.16
CA LYS A 256 -2.75 -5.43 -9.98
C LYS A 256 -2.81 -4.67 -8.65
N ASN A 257 -2.85 -3.34 -8.68
CA ASN A 257 -3.04 -2.52 -7.48
C ASN A 257 -4.48 -2.64 -6.95
N ASN A 258 -4.73 -2.00 -5.81
CA ASN A 258 -6.05 -1.77 -5.24
C ASN A 258 -6.82 -3.02 -4.82
N ALA A 259 -6.12 -4.04 -4.36
CA ALA A 259 -6.75 -5.26 -3.84
C ALA A 259 -7.73 -4.98 -2.69
N THR A 260 -7.53 -3.88 -1.98
CA THR A 260 -8.38 -3.43 -0.86
C THR A 260 -9.57 -2.57 -1.29
N LEU A 261 -9.64 -2.10 -2.53
CA LEU A 261 -10.57 -1.06 -3.00
C LEU A 261 -10.43 0.31 -2.28
N PHE A 262 -9.35 0.52 -1.52
CA PHE A 262 -9.04 1.79 -0.85
C PHE A 262 -8.77 2.92 -1.85
N ASN A 263 -8.17 2.57 -3.01
CA ASN A 263 -8.00 3.44 -4.17
C ASN A 263 -7.14 4.69 -3.91
N GLY A 264 -6.04 4.54 -3.20
CA GLY A 264 -5.12 5.64 -2.88
C GLY A 264 -4.48 6.25 -4.12
N LEU A 265 -4.72 7.53 -4.38
CA LEU A 265 -4.20 8.26 -5.54
C LEU A 265 -2.81 8.84 -5.25
N PRO A 266 -1.89 8.84 -6.24
CA PRO A 266 -0.53 9.39 -6.08
C PRO A 266 -0.52 10.92 -6.19
N ILE A 267 -1.19 11.58 -5.28
CA ILE A 267 -1.41 13.02 -5.35
C ILE A 267 -0.26 13.87 -4.75
N GLY A 268 0.74 13.21 -4.15
CA GLY A 268 1.85 13.92 -3.51
C GLY A 268 1.42 14.75 -2.31
N PHE A 269 2.13 15.81 -2.05
CA PHE A 269 1.82 16.76 -0.99
C PHE A 269 2.31 18.18 -1.34
N ARG A 270 1.79 19.17 -0.62
CA ARG A 270 2.27 20.56 -0.66
C ARG A 270 3.13 20.82 0.55
N ALA A 271 4.35 21.34 0.36
CA ALA A 271 5.21 21.76 1.46
C ALA A 271 4.61 22.99 2.18
N CYS A 272 4.75 23.02 3.50
CA CYS A 272 4.30 24.15 4.32
C CYS A 272 5.42 25.12 4.68
N ALA A 273 6.65 24.87 4.20
CA ALA A 273 7.84 25.70 4.44
C ALA A 273 8.83 25.50 3.31
N GLY A 274 9.66 26.50 3.05
CA GLY A 274 10.62 26.50 1.94
C GLY A 274 10.02 27.03 0.65
N ASP A 275 10.33 26.40 -0.47
CA ASP A 275 9.94 26.88 -1.81
C ASP A 275 8.46 26.64 -2.17
N GLU A 276 7.60 26.38 -1.21
CA GLU A 276 6.12 26.25 -1.35
C GLU A 276 5.64 25.34 -2.48
N ASP A 277 6.48 24.38 -2.90
CA ASP A 277 6.23 23.58 -4.08
C ASP A 277 5.35 22.34 -3.82
N TRP A 278 4.65 21.96 -4.87
CA TRP A 278 3.95 20.68 -4.97
C TRP A 278 4.97 19.58 -5.24
N MET A 279 5.02 18.59 -4.34
CA MET A 279 6.06 17.57 -4.35
C MET A 279 5.47 16.18 -4.58
N HIS A 280 6.26 15.36 -5.28
CA HIS A 280 6.03 13.93 -5.44
C HIS A 280 4.65 13.54 -6.03
N SER A 281 3.97 14.43 -6.76
CA SER A 281 2.78 14.07 -7.54
C SER A 281 3.13 12.95 -8.52
N ALA A 282 2.24 11.98 -8.64
CA ALA A 282 2.41 10.72 -9.36
C ALA A 282 3.37 9.68 -8.72
N TYR A 283 4.06 10.01 -7.62
CA TYR A 283 5.03 9.11 -6.98
C TYR A 283 4.70 8.77 -5.52
N SER A 284 3.88 9.55 -4.86
CA SER A 284 3.51 9.33 -3.45
C SER A 284 2.08 9.71 -3.15
N ALA A 285 1.56 9.16 -2.05
CA ALA A 285 0.30 9.53 -1.45
C ALA A 285 0.48 9.66 0.07
N GLY A 286 -0.28 10.54 0.70
CA GLY A 286 -0.21 10.73 2.13
C GLY A 286 -1.55 11.12 2.72
N TRP A 287 -1.82 10.61 3.90
CA TRP A 287 -3.03 10.92 4.67
C TRP A 287 -2.65 11.31 6.10
N TRP A 288 -3.42 12.20 6.65
CA TRP A 288 -3.23 12.60 8.03
C TRP A 288 -3.57 11.49 9.01
N SER A 289 -2.83 11.47 10.12
CA SER A 289 -3.19 10.75 11.34
C SER A 289 -3.61 11.75 12.42
N SER A 290 -4.63 11.41 13.20
CA SER A 290 -4.99 12.18 14.38
C SER A 290 -3.99 12.00 15.53
N THR A 291 -3.10 11.01 15.49
CA THR A 291 -2.04 10.78 16.47
C THR A 291 -0.78 11.54 16.04
N ALA A 292 -0.22 12.33 16.94
CA ALA A 292 1.06 12.99 16.72
C ALA A 292 2.17 11.95 16.48
N GLY A 293 2.98 12.16 15.46
CA GLY A 293 4.16 11.34 15.22
C GLY A 293 5.15 11.46 16.38
N VAL A 294 5.72 10.36 16.82
CA VAL A 294 6.89 10.40 17.69
C VAL A 294 8.04 10.92 16.83
N GLN A 295 8.55 12.12 17.10
CA GLN A 295 9.85 12.51 16.58
C GLN A 295 10.87 11.50 17.10
N MET A 296 11.29 10.59 16.24
CA MET A 296 12.54 9.89 16.49
C MET A 296 13.63 10.96 16.35
N GLY A 297 14.22 11.35 17.46
CA GLY A 297 15.34 12.27 17.48
C GLY A 297 16.49 11.77 16.59
N PRO A 298 17.43 12.67 16.27
CA PRO A 298 18.52 12.38 15.38
C PRO A 298 19.38 11.22 15.85
#